data_8d50f936f8442fc585a00669c7635257
#
_entry.id   8d50f936f8442fc585a00669c7635257
#
_cell.length_a   1.000
_cell.length_b   1.000
_cell.length_c   1.000
_cell.angle_alpha   90.00
_cell.angle_beta   90.00
_cell.angle_gamma   90.00
#
_symmetry.space_group_name_H-M   'P 1'
#
loop_
_entity.id
_entity.type
_entity.pdbx_description
1 polymer ?
#
loop_
_entity_poly.entity_id
_entity_poly.type
_entity_poly.pdbx_seq_one_letter_code
_entity_poly.pdbx_strand_id
1 'polypeptide(L)'
;NERVMCKDGFSFSCQAHEGAYSSPRENGAAHYESVEIGFPSSADRLIAEYAEMSDVDPRESVYPYVPSNLVYILIAKHGGIQSGQVPRGVPEYGVTHCKKDAETTSEPQ
;
A
#
# COMPACT_ATOMS: atom_id res chain seq x y z
N ASN A 1 -9.84 -3.73 4.11
CA ASN A 1 -8.56 -4.00 4.81
C ASN A 1 -8.35 -2.98 5.91
N GLU A 2 -7.63 -3.38 6.93
CA GLU A 2 -7.25 -2.46 8.00
C GLU A 2 -6.30 -1.40 7.45
N ARG A 3 -6.40 -0.20 8.03
CA ARG A 3 -5.51 0.88 7.66
C ARG A 3 -4.07 0.48 7.88
N VAL A 4 -3.22 0.77 6.89
CA VAL A 4 -1.79 0.47 6.96
C VAL A 4 -1.11 1.52 7.81
N MET A 5 -0.31 1.06 8.78
CA MET A 5 0.51 1.92 9.61
C MET A 5 1.96 1.54 9.39
N CYS A 6 2.77 2.49 8.96
CA CYS A 6 4.19 2.25 8.74
C CYS A 6 4.99 2.54 10.01
N LYS A 7 6.23 2.07 10.02
CA LYS A 7 7.05 2.15 11.23
C LYS A 7 7.43 3.56 11.61
N ASP A 8 7.45 4.48 10.64
CA ASP A 8 7.76 5.90 10.92
C ASP A 8 6.51 6.71 11.29
N GLY A 9 5.33 6.07 11.35
CA GLY A 9 4.09 6.73 11.70
C GLY A 9 3.22 7.11 10.52
N PHE A 10 3.74 7.03 9.30
CA PHE A 10 2.93 7.30 8.11
C PHE A 10 1.84 6.24 7.99
N SER A 11 0.63 6.65 7.66
CA SER A 11 -0.47 5.68 7.53
C SER A 11 -1.38 6.05 6.38
N PHE A 12 -2.10 5.06 5.86
CA PHE A 12 -3.02 5.26 4.75
C PHE A 12 -3.97 4.07 4.65
N SER A 13 -5.10 4.31 3.97
CA SER A 13 -6.03 3.24 3.65
C SER A 13 -5.61 2.64 2.31
N CYS A 14 -5.65 1.32 2.19
CA CYS A 14 -5.27 0.63 0.95
C CYS A 14 -6.32 -0.43 0.67
N GLN A 15 -7.13 -0.22 -0.37
CA GLN A 15 -8.30 -1.04 -0.64
C GLN A 15 -8.29 -1.55 -2.07
N ALA A 16 -8.83 -2.76 -2.24
CA ALA A 16 -9.04 -3.34 -3.56
C ALA A 16 -10.23 -4.29 -3.49
N HIS A 17 -11.29 -3.96 -4.20
CA HIS A 17 -12.52 -4.76 -4.26
C HIS A 17 -13.41 -4.16 -5.34
N GLU A 18 -14.63 -4.70 -5.53
CA GLU A 18 -15.48 -4.24 -6.62
C GLU A 18 -15.89 -2.78 -6.46
N GLY A 19 -15.89 -2.24 -5.23
CA GLY A 19 -16.25 -0.86 -4.98
C GLY A 19 -15.09 0.10 -4.92
N ALA A 20 -13.86 -0.39 -5.11
CA ALA A 20 -12.66 0.44 -5.03
C ALA A 20 -12.08 0.68 -6.42
N TYR A 21 -11.34 1.77 -6.58
CA TYR A 21 -10.64 2.05 -7.83
C TYR A 21 -9.36 1.21 -7.87
N SER A 22 -9.53 -0.07 -8.16
CA SER A 22 -8.46 -1.05 -8.21
C SER A 22 -8.55 -1.85 -9.50
N SER A 23 -7.52 -2.59 -9.82
CA SER A 23 -7.49 -3.44 -11.00
C SER A 23 -7.06 -4.85 -10.59
N PRO A 24 -7.93 -5.85 -10.74
CA PRO A 24 -9.31 -5.74 -11.20
C PRO A 24 -10.25 -5.16 -10.13
N ARG A 25 -11.42 -4.72 -10.56
CA ARG A 25 -12.44 -4.21 -9.62
C ARG A 25 -13.37 -5.36 -9.27
N GLU A 26 -12.87 -6.26 -8.44
CA GLU A 26 -13.64 -7.41 -8.01
C GLU A 26 -13.20 -7.82 -6.62
N ASN A 27 -14.09 -8.48 -5.90
CA ASN A 27 -13.81 -8.96 -4.55
C ASN A 27 -12.98 -10.22 -4.62
N GLY A 28 -12.00 -10.33 -3.70
CA GLY A 28 -11.28 -11.58 -3.51
C GLY A 28 -10.40 -12.00 -4.67
N ALA A 29 -9.94 -11.06 -5.49
CA ALA A 29 -9.02 -11.40 -6.57
C ALA A 29 -7.75 -11.99 -5.99
N ALA A 30 -7.14 -12.93 -6.73
CA ALA A 30 -5.89 -13.54 -6.30
C ALA A 30 -4.74 -12.56 -6.33
N HIS A 31 -4.83 -11.53 -7.19
CA HIS A 31 -3.75 -10.57 -7.37
C HIS A 31 -4.34 -9.26 -7.90
N TYR A 32 -3.99 -8.16 -7.24
CA TYR A 32 -4.39 -6.82 -7.69
C TYR A 32 -3.15 -6.10 -8.21
N GLU A 33 -3.24 -5.62 -9.46
CA GLU A 33 -2.13 -4.89 -10.08
C GLU A 33 -2.10 -3.44 -9.65
N SER A 34 -3.26 -2.88 -9.30
CA SER A 34 -3.34 -1.53 -8.76
C SER A 34 -4.41 -1.50 -7.68
N VAL A 35 -4.29 -0.53 -6.79
CA VAL A 35 -5.16 -0.44 -5.63
C VAL A 35 -5.56 1.00 -5.40
N GLU A 36 -6.57 1.20 -4.55
CA GLU A 36 -7.00 2.53 -4.17
C GLU A 36 -6.37 2.91 -2.84
N ILE A 37 -5.65 4.03 -2.82
CA ILE A 37 -5.11 4.58 -1.58
C ILE A 37 -6.01 5.73 -1.16
N GLY A 38 -6.28 5.83 0.13
CA GLY A 38 -7.10 6.90 0.67
C GLY A 38 -6.53 7.47 1.94
N PHE A 39 -6.70 8.78 2.07
CA PHE A 39 -6.51 9.50 3.32
C PHE A 39 -5.17 9.23 4.00
N PRO A 40 -4.05 9.48 3.28
CA PRO A 40 -2.74 9.32 3.92
C PRO A 40 -2.57 10.31 5.06
N SER A 41 -1.78 9.95 6.06
CA SER A 41 -1.59 10.80 7.23
C SER A 41 -0.83 12.09 6.90
N SER A 42 -0.10 12.10 5.78
CA SER A 42 0.57 13.31 5.29
C SER A 42 0.75 13.16 3.79
N ALA A 43 1.09 14.27 3.12
CA ALA A 43 1.36 14.23 1.69
C ALA A 43 2.59 13.39 1.40
N ASP A 44 2.59 12.69 0.27
CA ASP A 44 3.76 11.94 -0.17
C ASP A 44 3.89 12.07 -1.67
N ARG A 45 5.10 12.39 -2.13
CA ARG A 45 5.36 12.67 -3.53
C ARG A 45 5.20 11.45 -4.43
N LEU A 46 5.38 10.26 -3.87
CA LEU A 46 5.28 9.04 -4.66
C LEU A 46 3.88 8.84 -5.20
N ILE A 47 2.84 9.28 -4.48
CA ILE A 47 1.46 9.07 -4.90
C ILE A 47 0.76 10.35 -5.32
N ALA A 48 1.42 11.49 -5.24
CA ALA A 48 0.78 12.78 -5.48
C ALA A 48 0.10 12.86 -6.85
N GLU A 49 0.73 12.30 -7.88
CA GLU A 49 0.17 12.39 -9.24
C GLU A 49 -1.09 11.52 -9.42
N TYR A 50 -1.35 10.62 -8.50
CA TYR A 50 -2.52 9.75 -8.56
C TYR A 50 -3.74 10.35 -7.87
N ALA A 51 -3.58 11.51 -7.21
CA ALA A 51 -4.70 12.13 -6.50
C ALA A 51 -5.85 12.41 -7.45
N GLU A 52 -7.05 12.01 -7.04
CA GLU A 52 -8.25 12.22 -7.85
C GLU A 52 -8.53 13.71 -8.00
N MET A 53 -8.30 14.49 -6.95
CA MET A 53 -8.50 15.92 -6.97
C MET A 53 -7.24 16.60 -6.43
N SER A 54 -6.64 17.45 -7.24
CA SER A 54 -5.36 18.07 -6.89
C SER A 54 -5.51 19.31 -6.02
N ASP A 55 -6.73 19.82 -5.88
CA ASP A 55 -6.97 21.07 -5.15
C ASP A 55 -7.52 20.85 -3.73
N VAL A 56 -7.48 19.61 -3.24
CA VAL A 56 -7.87 19.32 -1.87
C VAL A 56 -6.63 18.90 -1.08
N ASP A 57 -6.77 18.95 0.23
CA ASP A 57 -5.71 18.50 1.13
C ASP A 57 -5.33 17.06 0.78
N PRO A 58 -4.05 16.77 0.55
CA PRO A 58 -3.63 15.39 0.23
C PRO A 58 -4.11 14.36 1.25
N ARG A 59 -4.29 14.76 2.51
CA ARG A 59 -4.76 13.84 3.55
C ARG A 59 -6.25 13.54 3.43
N GLU A 60 -6.98 14.28 2.60
CA GLU A 60 -8.41 14.08 2.39
C GLU A 60 -8.70 13.54 1.00
N SER A 61 -7.68 13.19 0.25
CA SER A 61 -7.81 12.73 -1.13
C SER A 61 -7.83 11.22 -1.22
N VAL A 62 -8.40 10.77 -2.35
CA VAL A 62 -8.36 9.38 -2.76
C VAL A 62 -7.41 9.30 -3.97
N TYR A 63 -6.66 8.22 -4.05
CA TYR A 63 -5.64 8.01 -5.08
C TYR A 63 -5.99 6.71 -5.82
N PRO A 64 -6.73 6.80 -6.93
CA PRO A 64 -7.18 5.61 -7.64
C PRO A 64 -6.07 4.97 -8.47
N TYR A 65 -6.16 3.65 -8.61
CA TYR A 65 -5.30 2.87 -9.52
C TYR A 65 -3.81 3.07 -9.28
N VAL A 66 -3.41 3.11 -8.02
CA VAL A 66 -2.00 3.20 -7.68
C VAL A 66 -1.37 1.82 -7.90
N PRO A 67 -0.30 1.74 -8.72
CA PRO A 67 0.32 0.43 -8.97
C PRO A 67 0.78 -0.24 -7.67
N SER A 68 0.55 -1.54 -7.58
CA SER A 68 0.91 -2.29 -6.38
C SER A 68 2.39 -2.20 -6.07
N ASN A 69 3.24 -2.16 -7.10
CA ASN A 69 4.68 -2.00 -6.90
C ASN A 69 5.02 -0.66 -6.27
N LEU A 70 4.27 0.39 -6.63
CA LEU A 70 4.51 1.71 -6.05
C LEU A 70 4.09 1.74 -4.59
N VAL A 71 3.04 1.00 -4.23
CA VAL A 71 2.64 0.89 -2.84
C VAL A 71 3.74 0.24 -2.01
N TYR A 72 4.38 -0.79 -2.57
CA TYR A 72 5.52 -1.41 -1.90
C TYR A 72 6.64 -0.39 -1.65
N ILE A 73 6.95 0.42 -2.67
CA ILE A 73 7.99 1.44 -2.55
C ILE A 73 7.60 2.47 -1.49
N LEU A 74 6.33 2.87 -1.47
CA LEU A 74 5.82 3.81 -0.49
C LEU A 74 6.01 3.27 0.93
N ILE A 75 5.64 2.00 1.14
CA ILE A 75 5.79 1.37 2.44
C ILE A 75 7.26 1.28 2.84
N ALA A 76 8.12 0.90 1.90
CA ALA A 76 9.55 0.79 2.19
C ALA A 76 10.16 2.14 2.55
N LYS A 77 9.72 3.20 1.86
CA LYS A 77 10.18 4.55 2.14
C LYS A 77 9.88 4.94 3.58
N HIS A 78 8.78 4.44 4.13
CA HIS A 78 8.34 4.78 5.48
C HIS A 78 8.73 3.72 6.52
N GLY A 79 9.69 2.89 6.19
CA GLY A 79 10.28 1.97 7.15
C GLY A 79 9.66 0.59 7.23
N GLY A 80 8.65 0.32 6.40
CA GLY A 80 7.98 -0.97 6.41
C GLY A 80 6.68 -0.93 7.19
N ILE A 81 5.90 -2.00 7.07
CA ILE A 81 4.60 -2.10 7.73
C ILE A 81 4.78 -2.41 9.22
N GLN A 82 4.10 -1.64 10.06
CA GLN A 82 4.01 -1.94 11.48
C GLN A 82 2.70 -2.66 11.78
N SER A 83 1.61 -2.26 11.16
CA SER A 83 0.31 -2.91 11.33
C SER A 83 -0.56 -2.60 10.11
N GLY A 84 -1.67 -3.32 10.01
CA GLY A 84 -2.60 -3.14 8.90
C GLY A 84 -2.37 -4.17 7.82
N GLN A 85 -3.14 -4.04 6.74
CA GLN A 85 -3.16 -5.03 5.67
C GLN A 85 -3.18 -4.36 4.31
N VAL A 86 -2.48 -4.98 3.36
CA VAL A 86 -2.53 -4.57 1.95
C VAL A 86 -3.21 -5.65 1.13
N PRO A 87 -3.85 -5.28 0.00
CA PRO A 87 -4.47 -6.26 -0.87
C PRO A 87 -3.45 -7.24 -1.45
N ARG A 88 -3.94 -8.40 -1.88
CA ARG A 88 -3.08 -9.39 -2.54
C ARG A 88 -2.48 -8.78 -3.80
N GLY A 89 -1.20 -9.05 -4.00
CA GLY A 89 -0.48 -8.50 -5.14
C GLY A 89 0.42 -7.32 -4.78
N VAL A 90 0.18 -6.70 -3.62
CA VAL A 90 1.08 -5.68 -3.10
C VAL A 90 2.14 -6.41 -2.29
N PRO A 91 3.42 -6.33 -2.68
CA PRO A 91 4.47 -6.97 -1.89
C PRO A 91 4.54 -6.34 -0.50
N GLU A 92 4.70 -7.16 0.51
CA GLU A 92 4.78 -6.68 1.88
C GLU A 92 6.23 -6.45 2.28
N TYR A 93 6.47 -5.36 2.96
CA TYR A 93 7.80 -5.00 3.41
C TYR A 93 7.77 -4.73 4.92
N GLY A 94 8.70 -5.33 5.63
CA GLY A 94 8.80 -5.14 7.07
C GLY A 94 8.04 -6.16 7.90
N VAL A 95 7.25 -7.03 7.25
CA VAL A 95 6.55 -8.11 7.94
C VAL A 95 7.56 -9.24 8.23
N THR A 96 7.61 -9.71 9.47
CA THR A 96 8.53 -10.80 9.87
C THR A 96 7.80 -12.12 9.76
N HIS A 97 8.40 -12.97 8.98
CA HIS A 97 7.90 -14.33 8.88
C HIS A 97 8.91 -15.22 9.51
N CYS A 98 9.32 -15.61 9.74
CA CYS A 98 10.34 -16.02 10.03
C CYS A 98 10.93 -16.79 9.40
N LYS A 99 11.01 -15.86 9.03
CA LYS A 99 11.69 -16.06 8.29
C LYS A 99 12.00 -16.46 7.82
N LYS A 100 12.29 -16.54 8.05
CA LYS A 100 12.78 -16.74 7.13
C LYS A 100 13.05 -16.64 6.68
N ASP A 101 13.30 -16.89 7.08
CA ASP A 101 13.87 -16.80 6.21
C ASP A 101 14.15 -16.54 5.94
N ALA A 102 14.28 -16.91 6.63
CA ALA A 102 14.90 -16.76 5.91
C ALA A 102 15.19 -16.57 5.58
N GLU A 103 15.43 -16.74 6.04
CA GLU A 103 15.98 -16.62 5.20
C GLU A 103 16.17 -16.31 4.64
N THR A 104 16.34 -16.76 5.25
CA THR A 104 16.78 -16.55 4.27
C THR A 104 16.97 -15.98 3.78
N THR A 105 17.30 -16.37 4.17
CA THR A 105 17.75 -15.99 3.26
C THR A 105 17.96 -15.49 2.82
N SER A 106 18.15 -15.92 3.30
CA SER A 106 18.59 -15.63 2.42
C SER A 106 18.85 -15.15 2.04
N GLU A 107 19.12 -15.54 2.43
CA GLU A 107 19.67 -15.28 1.74
C GLU A 107 19.83 -14.90 1.35
N PRO A 108 19.93 -15.35 1.66
CA PRO A 108 20.39 -15.06 1.04
C PRO A 108 20.47 -14.52 0.84
N GLN A 109 20.63 -14.89 1.34
CA GLN A 109 20.89 -14.73 0.85
C GLN A 109 20.96 -14.33 0.71
#